data_331e89744f3df0319ebfef0b04bb6e9e
#
_entry.id   331e89744f3df0319ebfef0b04bb6e9e
#
_cell.length_a   1.000
_cell.length_b   1.000
_cell.length_c   1.000
_cell.angle_alpha   90.00
_cell.angle_beta   90.00
_cell.angle_gamma   90.00
#
_symmetry.space_group_name_H-M   'P 1'
#
loop_
_entity.id
_entity.type
_entity.pdbx_description
1 polymer ?
#
loop_
_entity_poly.entity_id
_entity_poly.type
_entity_poly.pdbx_seq_one_letter_code
_entity_poly.pdbx_strand_id
1 'polypeptide(L)'
;MTRVNRNFKDSLFRMVFHGKEELLSLYNAVNGSAYTNADDLKINTLEDVVYMGMKNDISFLFASYLNLYEAQSTSNPNMPLRGTIYFADLLKGWIESNQLDIYSERQIMLPTPKFIVFYNGLKEEPERKILRLSDAFEGQQDAEAALECTAVMLNINYGYNRELMEKCQMLHDYSWFVDAVRQGVRAGKTLENAVDEAIDKSLKEGVLRDLLRKNRAEVKRVVLAEYNEELHLKNVRECGYEEGRIRERIELIIKKIRKGQSLEQIANALETTTDQLKEIYEAVMKAAPDYDMEKIWEELKIK
;
A
#
# COMPACT_ATOMS: atom_id res chain seq x y z
N MET A 1 -22.22 -11.56 6.62
CA MET A 1 -21.09 -10.95 5.91
C MET A 1 -21.52 -9.59 5.40
N THR A 2 -21.16 -8.54 6.12
CA THR A 2 -21.50 -7.16 5.76
C THR A 2 -20.59 -6.75 4.60
N ARG A 3 -21.15 -6.53 3.40
CA ARG A 3 -20.42 -5.95 2.29
C ARG A 3 -19.92 -4.57 2.73
N VAL A 4 -18.63 -4.45 2.99
CA VAL A 4 -17.98 -3.14 3.15
C VAL A 4 -18.19 -2.39 1.84
N ASN A 5 -18.86 -1.26 1.95
CA ASN A 5 -19.21 -0.40 0.82
C ASN A 5 -17.89 0.16 0.23
N ARG A 6 -17.45 -0.41 -0.89
CA ARG A 6 -16.16 -0.11 -1.55
C ARG A 6 -16.07 1.30 -2.19
N ASN A 7 -17.07 2.13 -1.98
CA ASN A 7 -17.16 3.47 -2.59
C ASN A 7 -16.42 4.59 -1.81
N PHE A 8 -15.59 4.26 -0.81
CA PHE A 8 -14.90 5.24 0.03
C PHE A 8 -13.38 5.10 -0.07
N LYS A 9 -12.81 5.41 -1.24
CA LYS A 9 -11.36 5.55 -1.39
C LYS A 9 -10.98 6.93 -1.93
N ASP A 10 -11.53 7.97 -1.34
CA ASP A 10 -10.89 9.27 -1.43
C ASP A 10 -9.83 9.30 -0.33
N SER A 11 -8.59 8.96 -0.67
CA SER A 11 -7.50 9.07 0.29
C SER A 11 -7.27 10.52 0.68
N LEU A 12 -6.77 10.76 1.89
CA LEU A 12 -6.38 12.11 2.29
C LEU A 12 -5.40 12.74 1.29
N PHE A 13 -4.52 11.94 0.71
CA PHE A 13 -3.59 12.38 -0.34
C PHE A 13 -4.34 12.93 -1.56
N ARG A 14 -5.37 12.23 -2.04
CA ARG A 14 -6.21 12.72 -3.15
C ARG A 14 -6.95 14.00 -2.80
N MET A 15 -7.45 14.13 -1.56
CA MET A 15 -8.11 15.35 -1.11
C MET A 15 -7.16 16.55 -1.09
N VAL A 16 -5.90 16.35 -0.69
CA VAL A 16 -4.86 17.39 -0.66
C VAL A 16 -4.45 17.81 -2.07
N PHE A 17 -4.33 16.85 -3.00
CA PHE A 17 -3.83 17.10 -4.36
C PHE A 17 -4.92 16.98 -5.44
N HIS A 18 -6.17 17.33 -5.12
CA HIS A 18 -7.27 17.30 -6.08
C HIS A 18 -7.26 18.50 -7.05
N GLY A 19 -6.71 19.63 -6.64
CA GLY A 19 -6.64 20.85 -7.42
C GLY A 19 -5.43 20.87 -8.35
N LYS A 20 -5.56 21.58 -9.47
CA LYS A 20 -4.49 21.70 -10.46
C LYS A 20 -3.27 22.44 -9.93
N GLU A 21 -3.47 23.44 -9.06
CA GLU A 21 -2.39 24.23 -8.47
C GLU A 21 -1.55 23.40 -7.50
N GLU A 22 -2.20 22.65 -6.61
CA GLU A 22 -1.56 21.75 -5.67
C GLU A 22 -0.81 20.63 -6.41
N LEU A 23 -1.44 20.10 -7.46
CA LEU A 23 -0.84 19.06 -8.29
C LEU A 23 0.36 19.58 -9.08
N LEU A 24 0.31 20.81 -9.61
CA LEU A 24 1.44 21.46 -10.27
C LEU A 24 2.61 21.70 -9.29
N SER A 25 2.30 22.15 -8.09
CA SER A 25 3.30 22.31 -7.03
C SER A 25 4.03 20.99 -6.73
N LEU A 26 3.26 19.88 -6.58
CA LEU A 26 3.81 18.55 -6.37
C LEU A 26 4.66 18.10 -7.58
N TYR A 27 4.15 18.30 -8.80
CA TYR A 27 4.89 17.97 -10.03
C TYR A 27 6.23 18.71 -10.09
N ASN A 28 6.23 20.01 -9.84
CA ASN A 28 7.43 20.84 -9.84
C ASN A 28 8.44 20.35 -8.80
N ALA A 29 8.00 20.04 -7.59
CA ALA A 29 8.87 19.55 -6.54
C ALA A 29 9.51 18.20 -6.89
N VAL A 30 8.73 17.27 -7.44
CA VAL A 30 9.20 15.93 -7.83
C VAL A 30 10.19 15.99 -9.00
N ASN A 31 9.96 16.88 -9.97
CA ASN A 31 10.75 16.96 -11.20
C ASN A 31 11.84 18.06 -11.16
N GLY A 32 11.93 18.86 -10.11
CA GLY A 32 12.85 20.00 -10.03
C GLY A 32 12.54 21.08 -11.06
N SER A 33 11.28 21.25 -11.43
CA SER A 33 10.78 22.22 -12.41
C SER A 33 10.10 23.42 -11.74
N ALA A 34 9.77 24.46 -12.50
CA ALA A 34 9.16 25.68 -12.01
C ALA A 34 8.06 26.19 -12.94
N TYR A 35 7.19 25.30 -13.39
CA TYR A 35 6.02 25.67 -14.19
C TYR A 35 5.02 26.47 -13.36
N THR A 36 4.37 27.45 -13.97
CA THR A 36 3.44 28.38 -13.29
C THR A 36 2.00 28.27 -13.76
N ASN A 37 1.78 27.68 -14.94
CA ASN A 37 0.43 27.56 -15.49
C ASN A 37 -0.18 26.19 -15.16
N ALA A 38 -1.08 26.15 -14.18
CA ALA A 38 -1.76 24.92 -13.77
C ALA A 38 -2.85 24.48 -14.77
N ASP A 39 -3.34 25.37 -15.65
CA ASP A 39 -4.37 25.02 -16.63
C ASP A 39 -3.89 24.05 -17.70
N ASP A 40 -2.56 23.98 -17.93
CA ASP A 40 -1.97 23.02 -18.85
C ASP A 40 -2.03 21.56 -18.34
N LEU A 41 -2.36 21.34 -17.07
CA LEU A 41 -2.61 20.03 -16.52
C LEU A 41 -3.95 19.46 -17.00
N LYS A 42 -3.90 18.25 -17.57
CA LYS A 42 -5.09 17.47 -17.94
C LYS A 42 -5.18 16.26 -17.02
N ILE A 43 -6.08 16.33 -16.05
CA ILE A 43 -6.34 15.23 -15.11
C ILE A 43 -7.12 14.14 -15.84
N ASN A 44 -6.65 12.90 -15.78
CA ASN A 44 -7.22 11.73 -16.43
C ASN A 44 -7.22 10.51 -15.49
N THR A 45 -7.44 10.75 -14.19
CA THR A 45 -7.50 9.68 -13.18
C THR A 45 -8.57 8.65 -13.54
N LEU A 46 -8.19 7.36 -13.45
CA LEU A 46 -9.08 6.24 -13.70
C LEU A 46 -10.06 6.07 -12.54
N GLU A 47 -11.35 6.19 -12.82
CA GLU A 47 -12.39 5.99 -11.78
C GLU A 47 -12.72 4.51 -11.58
N ASP A 48 -12.70 3.69 -12.66
CA ASP A 48 -12.92 2.26 -12.62
C ASP A 48 -12.00 1.52 -13.59
N VAL A 49 -11.12 0.66 -13.05
CA VAL A 49 -10.39 -0.33 -13.81
C VAL A 49 -11.07 -1.68 -13.62
N VAL A 50 -11.38 -2.37 -14.72
CA VAL A 50 -12.20 -3.60 -14.74
C VAL A 50 -11.58 -4.75 -13.91
N TYR A 51 -10.28 -4.71 -13.64
CA TYR A 51 -9.58 -5.76 -12.91
C TYR A 51 -9.61 -5.50 -11.40
N MET A 52 -10.44 -6.25 -10.67
CA MET A 52 -10.57 -6.24 -9.20
C MET A 52 -10.97 -4.88 -8.58
N GLY A 53 -11.55 -3.95 -9.34
CA GLY A 53 -11.91 -2.61 -8.83
C GLY A 53 -10.70 -1.79 -8.37
N MET A 54 -9.54 -2.00 -9.00
CA MET A 54 -8.35 -1.20 -8.74
C MET A 54 -8.57 0.20 -9.30
N LYS A 55 -8.30 1.20 -8.47
CA LYS A 55 -8.29 2.62 -8.86
C LYS A 55 -6.89 3.14 -8.64
N ASN A 56 -6.40 4.00 -9.54
CA ASN A 56 -5.20 4.77 -9.27
C ASN A 56 -5.56 6.03 -8.46
N ASP A 57 -4.62 6.55 -7.67
CA ASP A 57 -4.89 7.73 -6.85
C ASP A 57 -4.99 8.98 -7.73
N ILE A 58 -3.95 9.32 -8.47
CA ILE A 58 -3.93 10.49 -9.34
C ILE A 58 -3.19 10.16 -10.63
N SER A 59 -3.78 10.45 -11.79
CA SER A 59 -3.07 10.48 -13.06
C SER A 59 -3.39 11.73 -13.86
N PHE A 60 -2.40 12.23 -14.58
CA PHE A 60 -2.54 13.46 -15.35
C PHE A 60 -1.50 13.56 -16.47
N LEU A 61 -1.89 14.31 -17.52
CA LEU A 61 -1.01 14.68 -18.61
C LEU A 61 -0.45 16.08 -18.38
N PHE A 62 0.84 16.24 -18.50
CA PHE A 62 1.51 17.53 -18.39
C PHE A 62 2.86 17.52 -19.11
N ALA A 63 3.15 18.54 -19.90
CA ALA A 63 4.43 18.72 -20.62
C ALA A 63 4.88 17.47 -21.37
N SER A 64 3.98 16.79 -22.10
CA SER A 64 4.20 15.53 -22.82
C SER A 64 4.54 14.31 -21.92
N TYR A 65 4.28 14.38 -20.63
CA TYR A 65 4.37 13.25 -19.71
C TYR A 65 3.00 12.77 -19.25
N LEU A 66 2.86 11.45 -19.18
CA LEU A 66 1.75 10.77 -18.54
C LEU A 66 2.19 10.39 -17.13
N ASN A 67 1.75 11.16 -16.15
CA ASN A 67 2.15 10.98 -14.76
C ASN A 67 1.14 10.09 -14.04
N LEU A 68 1.64 9.11 -13.31
CA LEU A 68 0.89 8.24 -12.40
C LEU A 68 1.47 8.42 -11.00
N TYR A 69 0.67 8.93 -10.07
CA TYR A 69 1.01 9.20 -8.68
C TYR A 69 0.15 8.36 -7.76
N GLU A 70 0.78 7.56 -6.90
CA GLU A 70 0.14 6.66 -5.96
C GLU A 70 0.62 6.92 -4.54
N ALA A 71 -0.29 7.05 -3.58
CA ALA A 71 0.04 7.10 -2.16
C ALA A 71 -0.09 5.71 -1.54
N GLN A 72 0.92 5.26 -0.79
CA GLN A 72 0.96 3.92 -0.21
C GLN A 72 1.38 3.94 1.25
N SER A 73 0.55 3.37 2.14
CA SER A 73 0.91 3.14 3.55
C SER A 73 1.67 1.82 3.77
N THR A 74 1.71 0.94 2.77
CA THR A 74 2.45 -0.32 2.81
C THR A 74 3.51 -0.38 1.72
N SER A 75 4.70 -0.86 2.06
CA SER A 75 5.74 -1.14 1.05
C SER A 75 5.32 -2.33 0.21
N ASN A 76 4.98 -2.08 -1.05
CA ASN A 76 4.47 -3.09 -1.98
C ASN A 76 5.43 -3.25 -3.16
N PRO A 77 6.13 -4.40 -3.31
CA PRO A 77 7.06 -4.62 -4.42
C PRO A 77 6.32 -4.77 -5.77
N ASN A 78 5.02 -5.04 -5.77
CA ASN A 78 4.23 -5.22 -6.98
C ASN A 78 3.70 -3.91 -7.59
N MET A 79 4.18 -2.74 -7.12
CA MET A 79 3.79 -1.46 -7.71
C MET A 79 4.09 -1.37 -9.21
N PRO A 80 5.24 -1.85 -9.74
CA PRO A 80 5.49 -1.85 -11.18
C PRO A 80 4.48 -2.67 -11.99
N LEU A 81 4.04 -3.83 -11.46
CA LEU A 81 2.99 -4.64 -12.10
C LEU A 81 1.65 -3.88 -12.13
N ARG A 82 1.26 -3.25 -11.02
CA ARG A 82 0.07 -2.38 -10.98
C ARG A 82 0.18 -1.22 -11.95
N GLY A 83 1.35 -0.56 -11.99
CA GLY A 83 1.63 0.53 -12.92
C GLY A 83 1.50 0.12 -14.38
N THR A 84 1.95 -1.08 -14.75
CA THR A 84 1.79 -1.64 -16.10
C THR A 84 0.32 -1.71 -16.51
N ILE A 85 -0.55 -2.20 -15.62
CA ILE A 85 -1.99 -2.29 -15.86
C ILE A 85 -2.59 -0.88 -16.01
N TYR A 86 -2.28 0.03 -15.10
CA TYR A 86 -2.79 1.40 -15.17
C TYR A 86 -2.34 2.14 -16.43
N PHE A 87 -1.07 2.01 -16.81
CA PHE A 87 -0.58 2.64 -18.05
C PHE A 87 -1.22 2.05 -19.30
N ALA A 88 -1.50 0.75 -19.35
CA ALA A 88 -2.21 0.14 -20.46
C ALA A 88 -3.59 0.79 -20.66
N ASP A 89 -4.35 0.97 -19.56
CA ASP A 89 -5.67 1.59 -19.62
C ASP A 89 -5.61 3.09 -19.95
N LEU A 90 -4.65 3.82 -19.34
CA LEU A 90 -4.44 5.25 -19.62
C LEU A 90 -4.02 5.49 -21.07
N LEU A 91 -3.14 4.66 -21.62
CA LEU A 91 -2.70 4.76 -23.02
C LEU A 91 -3.83 4.37 -23.98
N LYS A 92 -4.64 3.37 -23.61
CA LYS A 92 -5.85 3.05 -24.39
C LYS A 92 -6.80 4.26 -24.47
N GLY A 93 -7.09 4.88 -23.33
CA GLY A 93 -7.91 6.11 -23.30
C GLY A 93 -7.30 7.27 -24.09
N TRP A 94 -5.95 7.40 -24.06
CA TRP A 94 -5.23 8.39 -24.89
C TRP A 94 -5.43 8.14 -26.39
N ILE A 95 -5.26 6.89 -26.84
CA ILE A 95 -5.43 6.48 -28.23
C ILE A 95 -6.85 6.77 -28.70
N GLU A 96 -7.86 6.37 -27.92
CA GLU A 96 -9.28 6.60 -28.21
C GLU A 96 -9.63 8.08 -28.28
N SER A 97 -9.20 8.88 -27.28
CA SER A 97 -9.50 10.31 -27.20
C SER A 97 -8.85 11.14 -28.32
N ASN A 98 -7.72 10.68 -28.83
CA ASN A 98 -7.03 11.32 -29.95
C ASN A 98 -7.35 10.67 -31.31
N GLN A 99 -8.27 9.70 -31.36
CA GLN A 99 -8.68 8.99 -32.57
C GLN A 99 -7.51 8.40 -33.37
N LEU A 100 -6.54 7.80 -32.64
CA LEU A 100 -5.32 7.27 -33.24
C LEU A 100 -5.56 5.82 -33.70
N ASP A 101 -5.06 5.50 -34.91
CA ASP A 101 -5.14 4.17 -35.47
C ASP A 101 -3.83 3.41 -35.22
N ILE A 102 -3.85 2.44 -34.32
CA ILE A 102 -2.70 1.59 -33.94
C ILE A 102 -2.24 0.65 -35.06
N TYR A 103 -3.06 0.46 -36.10
CA TYR A 103 -2.73 -0.36 -37.27
C TYR A 103 -2.17 0.47 -38.43
N SER A 104 -2.05 1.78 -38.23
CA SER A 104 -1.45 2.69 -39.22
C SER A 104 0.05 2.40 -39.40
N GLU A 105 0.55 2.59 -40.60
CA GLU A 105 1.98 2.52 -40.90
C GLU A 105 2.80 3.64 -40.23
N ARG A 106 2.13 4.69 -39.72
CA ARG A 106 2.78 5.80 -39.02
C ARG A 106 2.97 5.46 -37.54
N GLN A 107 4.18 5.69 -37.03
CA GLN A 107 4.45 5.57 -35.62
C GLN A 107 3.61 6.59 -34.82
N ILE A 108 2.85 6.09 -33.86
CA ILE A 108 2.09 6.90 -32.91
C ILE A 108 3.05 7.44 -31.84
N MET A 109 3.02 8.76 -31.64
CA MET A 109 3.75 9.41 -30.54
C MET A 109 2.91 9.38 -29.27
N LEU A 110 3.44 8.76 -28.23
CA LEU A 110 2.79 8.63 -26.93
C LEU A 110 3.40 9.58 -25.90
N PRO A 111 2.64 10.08 -24.91
CA PRO A 111 3.23 10.78 -23.78
C PRO A 111 4.15 9.85 -22.98
N THR A 112 5.28 10.38 -22.51
CA THR A 112 6.25 9.59 -21.74
C THR A 112 5.69 9.21 -20.37
N PRO A 113 5.55 7.90 -20.03
CA PRO A 113 5.03 7.48 -18.73
C PRO A 113 6.02 7.80 -17.60
N LYS A 114 5.50 8.29 -16.47
CA LYS A 114 6.23 8.47 -15.21
C LYS A 114 5.41 7.92 -14.05
N PHE A 115 6.01 7.07 -13.24
CA PHE A 115 5.37 6.46 -12.10
C PHE A 115 6.07 6.83 -10.79
N ILE A 116 5.37 7.53 -9.91
CA ILE A 116 5.84 7.93 -8.58
C ILE A 116 4.93 7.32 -7.52
N VAL A 117 5.54 6.69 -6.53
CA VAL A 117 4.87 6.12 -5.35
C VAL A 117 5.28 6.93 -4.14
N PHE A 118 4.34 7.61 -3.50
CA PHE A 118 4.53 8.35 -2.26
C PHE A 118 4.28 7.41 -1.08
N TYR A 119 5.36 6.99 -0.43
CA TYR A 119 5.30 6.07 0.70
C TYR A 119 5.23 6.80 2.02
N ASN A 120 4.19 6.53 2.80
CA ASN A 120 4.00 7.08 4.15
C ASN A 120 3.74 5.98 5.20
N GLY A 121 4.18 4.75 4.97
CA GLY A 121 3.94 3.62 5.87
C GLY A 121 4.83 3.62 7.13
N LEU A 122 4.56 2.64 8.01
CA LEU A 122 5.27 2.50 9.29
C LEU A 122 6.59 1.71 9.17
N LYS A 123 6.74 0.89 8.12
CA LYS A 123 7.98 0.17 7.88
C LYS A 123 9.06 1.16 7.47
N GLU A 124 10.25 1.01 8.03
CA GLU A 124 11.40 1.80 7.62
C GLU A 124 11.77 1.50 6.16
N GLU A 125 11.79 2.52 5.33
CA GLU A 125 12.16 2.45 3.92
C GLU A 125 13.08 3.65 3.60
N PRO A 126 14.00 3.51 2.65
CA PRO A 126 14.90 4.60 2.26
C PRO A 126 14.13 5.80 1.70
N GLU A 127 14.74 6.97 1.70
CA GLU A 127 14.15 8.20 1.14
C GLU A 127 13.69 8.02 -0.30
N ARG A 128 14.47 7.27 -1.10
CA ARG A 128 14.19 6.96 -2.50
C ARG A 128 14.53 5.51 -2.81
N LYS A 129 13.62 4.82 -3.49
CA LYS A 129 13.80 3.44 -3.96
C LYS A 129 13.24 3.28 -5.36
N ILE A 130 13.95 2.55 -6.20
CA ILE A 130 13.48 2.18 -7.54
C ILE A 130 12.91 0.77 -7.46
N LEU A 131 11.70 0.60 -7.94
CA LEU A 131 11.02 -0.69 -8.08
C LEU A 131 10.93 -1.01 -9.57
N ARG A 132 11.27 -2.23 -9.97
CA ARG A 132 11.27 -2.67 -11.36
C ARG A 132 10.35 -3.86 -11.55
N LEU A 133 9.66 -3.90 -12.68
CA LEU A 133 8.83 -5.06 -13.03
C LEU A 133 9.71 -6.30 -13.27
N SER A 134 10.88 -6.10 -13.86
CA SER A 134 11.86 -7.17 -14.10
C SER A 134 12.33 -7.89 -12.83
N ASP A 135 12.27 -7.27 -11.66
CA ASP A 135 12.58 -7.91 -10.37
C ASP A 135 11.62 -9.07 -10.02
N ALA A 136 10.46 -9.14 -10.69
CA ALA A 136 9.45 -10.18 -10.49
C ALA A 136 9.48 -11.29 -11.55
N PHE A 137 10.38 -11.24 -12.53
CA PHE A 137 10.44 -12.25 -13.60
C PHE A 137 11.19 -13.49 -13.14
N GLU A 138 10.62 -14.67 -13.42
CA GLU A 138 11.19 -15.98 -13.03
C GLU A 138 12.30 -16.47 -13.98
N GLY A 139 12.69 -15.69 -14.98
CA GLY A 139 13.73 -16.05 -15.96
C GLY A 139 15.14 -15.66 -15.52
N GLN A 140 16.13 -15.95 -16.40
CA GLN A 140 17.48 -15.44 -16.19
C GLN A 140 17.49 -13.90 -16.34
N GLN A 141 18.15 -13.22 -15.40
CA GLN A 141 18.21 -11.75 -15.36
C GLN A 141 18.89 -11.09 -16.58
N ASP A 142 19.60 -11.90 -17.38
CA ASP A 142 20.30 -11.44 -18.60
C ASP A 142 19.42 -11.46 -19.86
N ALA A 143 18.16 -11.92 -19.76
CA ALA A 143 17.26 -11.90 -20.91
C ALA A 143 16.69 -10.49 -21.11
N GLU A 144 16.76 -9.96 -22.32
CA GLU A 144 16.03 -8.74 -22.69
C GLU A 144 14.53 -8.96 -22.51
N ALA A 145 13.96 -8.39 -21.48
CA ALA A 145 12.53 -8.45 -21.27
C ALA A 145 11.81 -7.52 -22.26
N ALA A 146 10.78 -8.04 -22.93
CA ALA A 146 9.97 -7.24 -23.86
C ALA A 146 9.14 -6.15 -23.15
N LEU A 147 8.99 -6.22 -21.82
CA LEU A 147 8.22 -5.28 -21.02
C LEU A 147 8.97 -4.91 -19.75
N GLU A 148 9.10 -3.61 -19.51
CA GLU A 148 9.61 -3.07 -18.26
C GLU A 148 8.72 -1.92 -17.77
N CYS A 149 8.44 -1.91 -16.49
CA CYS A 149 7.79 -0.79 -15.81
C CYS A 149 8.61 -0.43 -14.56
N THR A 150 8.97 0.83 -14.45
CA THR A 150 9.76 1.32 -13.31
C THR A 150 8.93 2.30 -12.49
N ALA A 151 8.82 2.06 -11.18
CA ALA A 151 8.24 2.99 -10.23
C ALA A 151 9.34 3.59 -9.34
N VAL A 152 9.27 4.89 -9.10
CA VAL A 152 10.12 5.59 -8.13
C VAL A 152 9.34 5.78 -6.85
N MET A 153 9.71 5.07 -5.79
CA MET A 153 9.13 5.25 -4.47
C MET A 153 9.88 6.35 -3.71
N LEU A 154 9.14 7.32 -3.19
CA LEU A 154 9.64 8.42 -2.38
C LEU A 154 9.03 8.30 -0.98
N ASN A 155 9.87 8.18 0.05
CA ASN A 155 9.43 8.13 1.43
C ASN A 155 9.04 9.54 1.89
N ILE A 156 7.74 9.76 2.06
CA ILE A 156 7.17 11.04 2.47
C ILE A 156 6.76 11.07 3.95
N ASN A 157 7.28 10.18 4.78
CA ASN A 157 7.12 10.32 6.22
C ASN A 157 7.77 11.61 6.71
N TYR A 158 7.21 12.19 7.78
CA TYR A 158 7.73 13.41 8.36
C TYR A 158 9.20 13.25 8.77
N GLY A 159 10.06 14.16 8.32
CA GLY A 159 11.51 14.11 8.51
C GLY A 159 12.30 13.48 7.35
N TYR A 160 11.64 12.84 6.39
CA TYR A 160 12.28 12.29 5.18
C TYR A 160 12.14 13.24 3.98
N ASN A 161 13.00 13.04 2.96
CA ASN A 161 12.99 13.80 1.69
C ASN A 161 12.84 15.32 1.91
N ARG A 162 13.67 15.87 2.76
CA ARG A 162 13.58 17.27 3.22
C ARG A 162 13.52 18.27 2.05
N GLU A 163 14.36 18.08 1.03
CA GLU A 163 14.37 18.95 -0.15
C GLU A 163 13.03 18.93 -0.91
N LEU A 164 12.42 17.77 -1.02
CA LEU A 164 11.08 17.61 -1.64
C LEU A 164 10.01 18.33 -0.82
N MET A 165 10.07 18.21 0.51
CA MET A 165 9.14 18.85 1.45
C MET A 165 9.26 20.37 1.42
N GLU A 166 10.48 20.91 1.31
CA GLU A 166 10.75 22.35 1.20
C GLU A 166 10.21 22.94 -0.12
N LYS A 167 10.19 22.13 -1.19
CA LYS A 167 9.68 22.55 -2.52
C LYS A 167 8.16 22.43 -2.65
N CYS A 168 7.49 21.62 -1.82
CA CYS A 168 6.05 21.42 -1.86
C CYS A 168 5.44 21.50 -0.45
N GLN A 169 4.99 22.69 -0.06
CA GLN A 169 4.41 22.94 1.26
C GLN A 169 3.21 22.04 1.55
N MET A 170 2.35 21.77 0.55
CA MET A 170 1.19 20.88 0.72
C MET A 170 1.60 19.44 1.04
N LEU A 171 2.72 18.95 0.47
CA LEU A 171 3.25 17.62 0.79
C LEU A 171 3.85 17.58 2.21
N HIS A 172 4.55 18.64 2.61
CA HIS A 172 5.03 18.81 3.97
C HIS A 172 3.87 18.80 4.97
N ASP A 173 2.83 19.57 4.70
CA ASP A 173 1.64 19.68 5.53
C ASP A 173 0.91 18.35 5.68
N TYR A 174 0.76 17.62 4.57
CA TYR A 174 0.22 16.27 4.57
C TYR A 174 1.03 15.32 5.46
N SER A 175 2.35 15.30 5.28
CA SER A 175 3.28 14.47 6.05
C SER A 175 3.21 14.80 7.56
N TRP A 176 3.22 16.07 7.91
CA TRP A 176 3.10 16.56 9.27
C TRP A 176 1.76 16.13 9.90
N PHE A 177 0.65 16.27 9.19
CA PHE A 177 -0.67 15.89 9.68
C PHE A 177 -0.76 14.39 9.98
N VAL A 178 -0.31 13.55 9.05
CA VAL A 178 -0.26 12.09 9.23
C VAL A 178 0.59 11.71 10.44
N ASP A 179 1.75 12.34 10.62
CA ASP A 179 2.61 12.10 11.78
C ASP A 179 1.96 12.56 13.09
N ALA A 180 1.27 13.72 13.11
CA ALA A 180 0.55 14.21 14.29
C ALA A 180 -0.53 13.21 14.76
N VAL A 181 -1.29 12.63 13.84
CA VAL A 181 -2.26 11.56 14.15
C VAL A 181 -1.55 10.33 14.74
N ARG A 182 -0.45 9.88 14.11
CA ARG A 182 0.34 8.74 14.58
C ARG A 182 0.93 8.96 15.98
N GLN A 183 1.43 10.16 16.26
CA GLN A 183 1.94 10.53 17.59
C GLN A 183 0.83 10.45 18.65
N GLY A 184 -0.39 10.91 18.34
CA GLY A 184 -1.55 10.79 19.21
C GLY A 184 -1.87 9.34 19.56
N VAL A 185 -1.90 8.47 18.56
CA VAL A 185 -2.14 7.02 18.74
C VAL A 185 -1.01 6.37 19.56
N ARG A 186 0.26 6.68 19.28
CA ARG A 186 1.41 6.19 20.06
C ARG A 186 1.38 6.64 21.53
N ALA A 187 0.82 7.81 21.80
CA ALA A 187 0.59 8.31 23.15
C ALA A 187 -0.61 7.66 23.87
N GLY A 188 -1.22 6.62 23.31
CA GLY A 188 -2.30 5.85 23.92
C GLY A 188 -3.70 6.46 23.75
N LYS A 189 -3.87 7.47 22.89
CA LYS A 189 -5.19 8.03 22.58
C LYS A 189 -5.96 7.10 21.64
N THR A 190 -7.29 7.16 21.73
CA THR A 190 -8.12 6.53 20.69
C THR A 190 -7.84 7.20 19.35
N LEU A 191 -7.99 6.45 18.26
CA LEU A 191 -7.78 6.99 16.92
C LEU A 191 -8.63 8.24 16.66
N GLU A 192 -9.89 8.22 17.09
CA GLU A 192 -10.80 9.35 16.93
C GLU A 192 -10.29 10.61 17.64
N ASN A 193 -9.84 10.49 18.88
CA ASN A 193 -9.28 11.60 19.64
C ASN A 193 -7.95 12.09 19.02
N ALA A 194 -7.11 11.18 18.55
CA ALA A 194 -5.85 11.54 17.89
C ALA A 194 -6.09 12.34 16.60
N VAL A 195 -7.11 11.95 15.81
CA VAL A 195 -7.50 12.68 14.58
C VAL A 195 -8.08 14.05 14.92
N ASP A 196 -8.99 14.15 15.90
CA ASP A 196 -9.58 15.44 16.30
C ASP A 196 -8.49 16.42 16.80
N GLU A 197 -7.57 15.96 17.64
CA GLU A 197 -6.45 16.79 18.10
C GLU A 197 -5.49 17.21 16.98
N ALA A 198 -5.19 16.29 16.06
CA ALA A 198 -4.37 16.62 14.89
C ALA A 198 -5.03 17.69 14.03
N ILE A 199 -6.34 17.62 13.81
CA ILE A 199 -7.11 18.64 13.08
C ILE A 199 -7.05 19.98 13.84
N ASP A 200 -7.29 19.99 15.15
CA ASP A 200 -7.28 21.22 15.95
C ASP A 200 -5.90 21.87 15.99
N LYS A 201 -4.84 21.06 16.09
CA LYS A 201 -3.46 21.51 16.04
C LYS A 201 -3.11 22.08 14.66
N SER A 202 -3.50 21.38 13.59
CA SER A 202 -3.32 21.83 12.19
C SER A 202 -3.96 23.21 11.96
N LEU A 203 -5.20 23.40 12.42
CA LEU A 203 -5.90 24.67 12.27
C LEU A 203 -5.21 25.81 13.02
N LYS A 204 -4.61 25.55 14.19
CA LYS A 204 -3.85 26.54 14.97
C LYS A 204 -2.53 26.90 14.28
N GLU A 205 -1.82 25.91 13.77
CA GLU A 205 -0.50 26.08 13.13
C GLU A 205 -0.59 26.49 11.65
N GLY A 206 -1.78 26.43 11.04
CA GLY A 206 -1.99 26.82 9.65
C GLY A 206 -1.77 25.70 8.65
N VAL A 207 -1.51 24.47 9.12
CA VAL A 207 -1.28 23.28 8.31
C VAL A 207 -2.58 22.81 7.67
N LEU A 208 -2.61 22.59 6.36
CA LEU A 208 -3.82 22.21 5.58
C LEU A 208 -5.07 23.04 5.93
N ARG A 209 -4.89 24.30 6.34
CA ARG A 209 -5.94 25.13 6.94
C ARG A 209 -7.19 25.23 6.10
N ASP A 210 -7.06 25.49 4.80
CA ASP A 210 -8.20 25.72 3.91
C ASP A 210 -8.97 24.43 3.65
N LEU A 211 -8.27 23.31 3.48
CA LEU A 211 -8.86 21.99 3.37
C LEU A 211 -9.67 21.62 4.62
N LEU A 212 -9.05 21.79 5.79
CA LEU A 212 -9.65 21.43 7.08
C LEU A 212 -10.83 22.31 7.46
N ARG A 213 -10.79 23.62 7.14
CA ARG A 213 -11.93 24.51 7.38
C ARG A 213 -13.14 24.16 6.52
N LYS A 214 -12.91 23.79 5.25
CA LYS A 214 -13.99 23.47 4.31
C LYS A 214 -14.53 22.06 4.51
N ASN A 215 -13.67 21.10 4.83
CA ASN A 215 -13.97 19.68 4.75
C ASN A 215 -13.64 18.90 6.04
N ARG A 216 -13.70 19.53 7.23
CA ARG A 216 -13.29 18.90 8.52
C ARG A 216 -13.90 17.51 8.73
N ALA A 217 -15.22 17.39 8.57
CA ALA A 217 -15.93 16.13 8.81
C ALA A 217 -15.54 15.04 7.81
N GLU A 218 -15.29 15.43 6.56
CA GLU A 218 -14.89 14.52 5.49
C GLU A 218 -13.45 14.04 5.69
N VAL A 219 -12.52 14.94 5.98
CA VAL A 219 -11.13 14.60 6.33
C VAL A 219 -11.10 13.64 7.53
N LYS A 220 -11.84 13.93 8.61
CA LYS A 220 -11.94 13.01 9.77
C LYS A 220 -12.41 11.64 9.33
N ARG A 221 -13.48 11.56 8.54
CA ARG A 221 -14.05 10.28 8.07
C ARG A 221 -13.04 9.49 7.21
N VAL A 222 -12.36 10.16 6.28
CA VAL A 222 -11.38 9.54 5.38
C VAL A 222 -10.20 9.01 6.18
N VAL A 223 -9.62 9.81 7.07
CA VAL A 223 -8.49 9.41 7.91
C VAL A 223 -8.83 8.23 8.81
N LEU A 224 -10.02 8.25 9.43
CA LEU A 224 -10.49 7.11 10.24
C LEU A 224 -10.64 5.83 9.40
N ALA A 225 -11.12 5.93 8.18
CA ALA A 225 -11.26 4.80 7.28
C ALA A 225 -9.90 4.21 6.85
N GLU A 226 -8.93 5.07 6.48
CA GLU A 226 -7.58 4.66 6.11
C GLU A 226 -6.86 3.92 7.26
N TYR A 227 -6.91 4.47 8.46
CA TYR A 227 -6.30 3.83 9.64
C TYR A 227 -6.97 2.52 10.04
N ASN A 228 -8.30 2.43 9.94
CA ASN A 228 -9.01 1.18 10.21
C ASN A 228 -8.66 0.10 9.17
N GLU A 229 -8.48 0.44 7.90
CA GLU A 229 -8.03 -0.49 6.87
C GLU A 229 -6.58 -0.95 7.15
N GLU A 230 -5.68 -0.03 7.52
CA GLU A 230 -4.30 -0.35 7.88
C GLU A 230 -4.23 -1.28 9.10
N LEU A 231 -5.00 -1.01 10.16
CA LEU A 231 -5.10 -1.85 11.34
C LEU A 231 -5.67 -3.23 11.00
N HIS A 232 -6.73 -3.28 10.20
CA HIS A 232 -7.31 -4.55 9.74
C HIS A 232 -6.31 -5.39 8.97
N LEU A 233 -5.59 -4.80 8.02
CA LEU A 233 -4.55 -5.49 7.24
C LEU A 233 -3.40 -5.98 8.13
N LYS A 234 -3.01 -5.19 9.14
CA LYS A 234 -2.01 -5.60 10.12
C LYS A 234 -2.49 -6.81 10.92
N ASN A 235 -3.72 -6.78 11.45
CA ASN A 235 -4.30 -7.88 12.21
C ASN A 235 -4.43 -9.16 11.36
N VAL A 236 -4.90 -9.04 10.11
CA VAL A 236 -4.97 -10.19 9.17
C VAL A 236 -3.60 -10.79 8.93
N ARG A 237 -2.56 -9.96 8.78
CA ARG A 237 -1.18 -10.44 8.60
C ARG A 237 -0.63 -11.12 9.85
N GLU A 238 -0.86 -10.55 11.03
CA GLU A 238 -0.45 -11.14 12.32
C GLU A 238 -1.16 -12.48 12.55
N CYS A 239 -2.48 -12.55 12.34
CA CYS A 239 -3.22 -13.81 12.40
C CYS A 239 -2.69 -14.84 11.40
N GLY A 240 -2.45 -14.46 10.15
CA GLY A 240 -1.90 -15.36 9.13
C GLY A 240 -0.49 -15.86 9.47
N TYR A 241 0.34 -15.03 10.09
CA TYR A 241 1.66 -15.43 10.56
C TYR A 241 1.58 -16.44 11.73
N GLU A 242 0.70 -16.19 12.70
CA GLU A 242 0.47 -17.10 13.81
C GLU A 242 -0.10 -18.44 13.34
N GLU A 243 -1.09 -18.41 12.45
CA GLU A 243 -1.63 -19.61 11.82
C GLU A 243 -0.55 -20.43 11.08
N GLY A 244 0.30 -19.75 10.31
CA GLY A 244 1.43 -20.39 9.61
C GLY A 244 2.40 -21.09 10.58
N ARG A 245 2.76 -20.43 11.68
CA ARG A 245 3.63 -21.01 12.72
C ARG A 245 3.03 -22.25 13.39
N ILE A 246 1.73 -22.21 13.66
CA ILE A 246 1.04 -23.37 14.28
C ILE A 246 0.98 -24.52 13.28
N ARG A 247 0.66 -24.28 12.01
CA ARG A 247 0.64 -25.31 10.95
C ARG A 247 2.02 -25.96 10.78
N GLU A 248 3.08 -25.17 10.70
CA GLU A 248 4.45 -25.68 10.64
C GLU A 248 4.79 -26.56 11.85
N ARG A 249 4.39 -26.12 13.05
CA ARG A 249 4.61 -26.88 14.31
C ARG A 249 3.85 -28.21 14.30
N ILE A 250 2.61 -28.23 13.81
CA ILE A 250 1.82 -29.47 13.63
C ILE A 250 2.55 -30.42 12.68
N GLU A 251 3.02 -29.95 11.51
CA GLU A 251 3.76 -30.78 10.55
C GLU A 251 5.03 -31.40 11.16
N LEU A 252 5.79 -30.60 11.92
CA LEU A 252 7.00 -31.08 12.59
C LEU A 252 6.67 -32.17 13.62
N ILE A 253 5.59 -31.98 14.40
CA ILE A 253 5.14 -32.97 15.39
C ILE A 253 4.70 -34.26 14.67
N ILE A 254 3.91 -34.18 13.61
CA ILE A 254 3.49 -35.36 12.81
C ILE A 254 4.71 -36.11 12.29
N LYS A 255 5.71 -35.42 11.71
CA LYS A 255 6.96 -36.04 11.22
C LYS A 255 7.74 -36.76 12.32
N LYS A 256 7.75 -36.24 13.54
CA LYS A 256 8.44 -36.84 14.68
C LYS A 256 7.64 -38.02 15.29
N ILE A 257 6.32 -37.91 15.40
CA ILE A 257 5.43 -39.02 15.81
C ILE A 257 5.59 -40.22 14.86
N ARG A 258 5.62 -39.99 13.56
CA ARG A 258 5.86 -41.05 12.54
C ARG A 258 7.23 -41.72 12.68
N LYS A 259 8.20 -41.05 13.32
CA LYS A 259 9.51 -41.61 13.68
C LYS A 259 9.52 -42.32 15.06
N GLY A 260 8.36 -42.43 15.73
CA GLY A 260 8.23 -43.10 17.03
C GLY A 260 8.74 -42.27 18.20
N GLN A 261 8.90 -40.96 18.07
CA GLN A 261 9.37 -40.09 19.17
C GLN A 261 8.24 -39.81 20.17
N SER A 262 8.60 -39.84 21.46
CA SER A 262 7.68 -39.45 22.56
C SER A 262 7.51 -37.94 22.64
N LEU A 263 6.46 -37.47 23.34
CA LEU A 263 6.21 -36.02 23.57
C LEU A 263 7.46 -35.34 24.16
N GLU A 264 8.14 -35.97 25.14
CA GLU A 264 9.36 -35.40 25.73
C GLU A 264 10.51 -35.27 24.72
N GLN A 265 10.70 -36.30 23.87
CA GLN A 265 11.70 -36.26 22.81
C GLN A 265 11.39 -35.18 21.76
N ILE A 266 10.12 -35.00 21.46
CA ILE A 266 9.66 -33.96 20.53
C ILE A 266 9.88 -32.57 21.15
N ALA A 267 9.53 -32.39 22.42
CA ALA A 267 9.71 -31.11 23.11
C ALA A 267 11.19 -30.71 23.16
N ASN A 268 12.09 -31.64 23.52
CA ASN A 268 13.51 -31.41 23.49
C ASN A 268 14.05 -31.07 22.10
N ALA A 269 13.56 -31.76 21.05
CA ALA A 269 14.01 -31.54 19.67
C ALA A 269 13.49 -30.24 19.06
N LEU A 270 12.43 -29.64 19.62
CA LEU A 270 11.87 -28.36 19.23
C LEU A 270 12.22 -27.22 20.19
N GLU A 271 13.16 -27.49 21.14
CA GLU A 271 13.64 -26.53 22.15
C GLU A 271 12.48 -25.83 22.90
N THR A 272 11.50 -26.65 23.32
CA THR A 272 10.27 -26.17 24.00
C THR A 272 9.90 -27.11 25.16
N THR A 273 8.84 -26.78 25.89
CA THR A 273 8.34 -27.60 27.00
C THR A 273 7.22 -28.55 26.54
N THR A 274 7.07 -29.68 27.26
CA THR A 274 5.95 -30.62 27.01
C THR A 274 4.59 -29.94 27.17
N ASP A 275 4.46 -29.03 28.15
CA ASP A 275 3.20 -28.29 28.37
C ASP A 275 2.81 -27.43 27.21
N GLN A 276 3.76 -26.78 26.54
CA GLN A 276 3.51 -25.95 25.36
C GLN A 276 3.18 -26.76 24.10
N LEU A 277 3.54 -28.04 24.05
CA LEU A 277 3.23 -28.93 22.92
C LEU A 277 2.02 -29.81 23.17
N LYS A 278 1.61 -29.99 24.42
CA LYS A 278 0.63 -30.99 24.85
C LYS A 278 -0.68 -30.91 24.05
N GLU A 279 -1.23 -29.73 23.91
CA GLU A 279 -2.50 -29.50 23.21
C GLU A 279 -2.40 -29.90 21.73
N ILE A 280 -1.33 -29.45 21.04
CA ILE A 280 -1.10 -29.77 19.63
C ILE A 280 -0.81 -31.27 19.48
N TYR A 281 -0.01 -31.86 20.37
CA TYR A 281 0.31 -33.28 20.35
C TYR A 281 -0.94 -34.16 20.53
N GLU A 282 -1.84 -33.82 21.46
CA GLU A 282 -3.10 -34.52 21.68
C GLU A 282 -4.02 -34.44 20.44
N ALA A 283 -4.13 -33.26 19.80
CA ALA A 283 -4.91 -33.09 18.59
C ALA A 283 -4.34 -33.92 17.44
N VAL A 284 -3.00 -33.95 17.28
CA VAL A 284 -2.33 -34.78 16.26
C VAL A 284 -2.56 -36.28 16.53
N MET A 285 -2.47 -36.73 17.79
CA MET A 285 -2.67 -38.14 18.13
C MET A 285 -4.12 -38.59 17.90
N LYS A 286 -5.11 -37.73 18.11
CA LYS A 286 -6.51 -38.02 17.79
C LYS A 286 -6.76 -38.20 16.29
N ALA A 287 -5.98 -37.52 15.45
CA ALA A 287 -6.09 -37.59 13.99
C ALA A 287 -5.32 -38.79 13.38
N ALA A 288 -4.71 -39.66 14.18
CA ALA A 288 -4.03 -40.86 13.70
C ALA A 288 -5.06 -41.85 13.11
N PRO A 289 -4.67 -42.69 12.11
CA PRO A 289 -3.34 -42.77 11.50
C PRO A 289 -3.12 -41.81 10.33
N ASP A 290 -4.15 -41.12 9.86
CA ASP A 290 -4.11 -40.32 8.63
C ASP A 290 -3.40 -38.98 8.84
N TYR A 291 -3.49 -38.42 10.06
CA TYR A 291 -2.91 -37.12 10.42
C TYR A 291 -3.38 -35.97 9.51
N ASP A 292 -4.71 -35.94 9.26
CA ASP A 292 -5.34 -34.92 8.41
C ASP A 292 -5.16 -33.53 9.04
N MET A 293 -4.47 -32.64 8.31
CA MET A 293 -4.11 -31.31 8.78
C MET A 293 -5.33 -30.45 9.08
N GLU A 294 -6.38 -30.51 8.24
CA GLU A 294 -7.58 -29.68 8.43
C GLU A 294 -8.38 -30.12 9.67
N LYS A 295 -8.46 -31.42 9.93
CA LYS A 295 -9.11 -31.95 11.14
C LYS A 295 -8.34 -31.56 12.40
N ILE A 296 -7.02 -31.62 12.38
CA ILE A 296 -6.17 -31.21 13.50
C ILE A 296 -6.37 -29.70 13.74
N TRP A 297 -6.40 -28.92 12.68
CA TRP A 297 -6.59 -27.48 12.75
C TRP A 297 -7.96 -27.09 13.32
N GLU A 298 -9.04 -27.74 12.89
CA GLU A 298 -10.37 -27.53 13.43
C GLU A 298 -10.46 -27.86 14.92
N GLU A 299 -9.85 -28.97 15.35
CA GLU A 299 -9.81 -29.38 16.76
C GLU A 299 -9.12 -28.32 17.65
N LEU A 300 -8.06 -27.67 17.13
CA LEU A 300 -7.33 -26.60 17.83
C LEU A 300 -8.06 -25.27 17.86
N LYS A 301 -8.89 -24.97 16.86
CA LYS A 301 -9.70 -23.72 16.79
C LYS A 301 -10.92 -23.72 17.72
N ILE A 302 -11.42 -24.86 18.12
CA ILE A 302 -12.64 -25.00 18.95
C ILE A 302 -12.36 -24.75 20.44
N LYS A 303 -11.09 -24.61 20.83
CA LYS A 303 -10.67 -24.28 22.19
C LYS A 303 -10.17 -22.84 22.28
#